data_7a71e509c18e555986dfc1adb47bd1eb
#
_entry.id   7a71e509c18e555986dfc1adb47bd1eb
#
_cell.length_a   1.000
_cell.length_b   1.000
_cell.length_c   1.000
_cell.angle_alpha   90.00
_cell.angle_beta   90.00
_cell.angle_gamma   90.00
#
_symmetry.space_group_name_H-M   'P 1'
#
loop_
_entity.id
_entity.type
_entity.pdbx_description
1 polymer ?
#
loop_
_entity_poly.entity_id
_entity_poly.type
_entity_poly.pdbx_seq_one_letter_code
_entity_poly.pdbx_strand_id
1 'polypeptide(L)'
;MRSFLRVPVAGLAALAALVCAGCSSTPDAAPDAPAKPAAPAALNSTYSPYVSATTASPTDAVGFPAVYNLAFAVAHGTTCRAVWDDDTAIVDKDVKDRAAGLKKSGAAVRVSFGGQAGKELALTCKTPAQLAAAYGSALDAAGAGEADFDIEGAALADSAALTRRAEAIALLQKQRSLKVTFTLAVMPTGLTPQGTALLKSAKDHGVKVSAVNIMTMNYGTSFGGDMGDHAVKAATAAHGQLQQVLGLSDTAAWQGLGVTSMIGVNDVKGETFTLDDAAKVRKFAQDKGIGRLSLWVTYRDQKCGGGVNPAVAQASCSGVDQEPGAFAKALSGS
;
A
#
# COMPACT_ATOMS: atom_id res chain seq x y z
N MET A 1 50.07 39.04 -14.49
CA MET A 1 51.17 38.95 -15.47
C MET A 1 50.85 37.85 -16.45
N ARG A 2 50.74 38.29 -17.72
CA ARG A 2 50.94 37.59 -19.02
C ARG A 2 50.07 36.35 -19.26
N SER A 3 48.99 36.41 -20.00
CA SER A 3 48.78 36.66 -21.45
C SER A 3 49.55 35.74 -22.39
N PHE A 4 48.82 35.06 -23.30
CA PHE A 4 48.92 34.91 -24.77
C PHE A 4 48.08 33.69 -25.18
N LEU A 5 46.92 33.86 -25.84
CA LEU A 5 46.61 34.06 -27.24
C LEU A 5 47.37 33.17 -28.26
N ARG A 6 46.64 32.31 -29.02
CA ARG A 6 46.39 32.47 -30.47
C ARG A 6 45.71 31.26 -31.15
N VAL A 7 44.71 31.55 -31.92
CA VAL A 7 44.00 30.85 -33.01
C VAL A 7 44.77 31.18 -34.31
N PRO A 8 44.46 30.72 -35.51
CA PRO A 8 43.71 29.62 -36.14
C PRO A 8 44.47 28.83 -37.19
N VAL A 9 43.87 27.90 -37.98
CA VAL A 9 43.91 27.84 -39.44
C VAL A 9 42.84 26.87 -39.99
N ALA A 10 42.14 27.39 -40.99
CA ALA A 10 41.16 26.72 -41.82
C ALA A 10 41.84 25.96 -42.97
N GLY A 11 41.18 24.95 -43.49
CA GLY A 11 41.55 24.27 -44.73
C GLY A 11 40.28 23.75 -45.42
N LEU A 12 39.87 24.53 -46.43
CA LEU A 12 38.92 24.16 -47.49
C LEU A 12 39.62 23.27 -48.53
N ALA A 13 38.95 22.20 -48.99
CA ALA A 13 39.15 21.65 -50.31
C ALA A 13 37.85 21.07 -50.87
N ALA A 14 37.50 21.58 -52.04
CA ALA A 14 36.29 21.27 -52.80
C ALA A 14 36.58 20.30 -53.96
N LEU A 15 35.49 19.79 -54.57
CA LEU A 15 35.29 19.17 -55.91
C LEU A 15 35.63 17.67 -56.00
N ALA A 16 34.72 16.81 -56.52
CA ALA A 16 34.16 16.88 -57.86
C ALA A 16 32.90 15.97 -57.95
N ALA A 17 31.91 16.40 -58.69
CA ALA A 17 30.74 15.69 -59.14
C ALA A 17 31.05 14.67 -60.23
N LEU A 18 30.48 13.51 -60.21
CA LEU A 18 30.27 12.66 -61.40
C LEU A 18 28.81 12.20 -61.41
N VAL A 19 28.09 12.65 -62.39
CA VAL A 19 26.75 12.23 -62.76
C VAL A 19 26.85 10.91 -63.51
N CYS A 20 26.21 9.86 -63.02
CA CYS A 20 25.84 8.68 -63.78
C CYS A 20 24.33 8.45 -63.65
N ALA A 21 23.62 8.74 -64.71
CA ALA A 21 22.24 8.35 -64.89
C ALA A 21 22.16 6.82 -65.09
N GLY A 22 21.52 6.14 -64.21
CA GLY A 22 21.17 4.72 -64.32
C GLY A 22 19.71 4.54 -63.87
N CYS A 23 18.83 4.31 -64.85
CA CYS A 23 17.47 3.85 -64.58
C CYS A 23 17.51 2.48 -63.92
N SER A 24 16.96 2.37 -62.71
CA SER A 24 16.54 1.10 -62.18
C SER A 24 15.23 1.26 -61.43
N SER A 25 14.28 0.45 -61.84
CA SER A 25 12.94 0.19 -61.36
C SER A 25 12.87 0.11 -59.83
N THR A 26 12.01 0.94 -59.23
CA THR A 26 11.58 0.83 -57.87
C THR A 26 10.85 -0.48 -57.65
N PRO A 27 11.23 -1.32 -56.64
CA PRO A 27 10.34 -2.36 -56.16
C PRO A 27 9.24 -1.66 -55.35
N ASP A 28 7.99 -2.05 -55.66
CA ASP A 28 6.83 -1.67 -54.86
C ASP A 28 7.08 -2.00 -53.38
N ALA A 29 7.10 -1.00 -52.53
CA ALA A 29 7.09 -1.18 -51.08
C ALA A 29 5.72 -1.77 -50.72
N ALA A 30 5.73 -2.97 -50.21
CA ALA A 30 4.56 -3.54 -49.55
C ALA A 30 4.08 -2.61 -48.44
N PRO A 31 2.76 -2.43 -48.24
CA PRO A 31 2.25 -1.59 -47.17
C PRO A 31 2.73 -2.15 -45.82
N ASP A 32 3.35 -1.27 -45.01
CA ASP A 32 3.73 -1.60 -43.65
C ASP A 32 2.54 -2.15 -42.88
N ALA A 33 2.66 -3.38 -42.41
CA ALA A 33 1.68 -3.97 -41.50
C ALA A 33 1.55 -3.05 -40.26
N PRO A 34 0.33 -2.75 -39.78
CA PRO A 34 0.16 -1.88 -38.63
C PRO A 34 0.96 -2.44 -37.45
N ALA A 35 1.83 -1.62 -36.89
CA ALA A 35 2.64 -1.96 -35.73
C ALA A 35 1.68 -2.45 -34.61
N LYS A 36 1.90 -3.70 -34.18
CA LYS A 36 1.17 -4.26 -33.03
C LYS A 36 1.33 -3.28 -31.86
N PRO A 37 0.22 -2.82 -31.21
CA PRO A 37 0.35 -1.94 -30.09
C PRO A 37 1.33 -2.54 -29.08
N ALA A 38 2.32 -1.76 -28.66
CA ALA A 38 3.23 -2.17 -27.60
C ALA A 38 2.38 -2.51 -26.37
N ALA A 39 2.56 -3.72 -25.82
CA ALA A 39 1.91 -4.09 -24.58
C ALA A 39 2.23 -3.00 -23.53
N PRO A 40 1.23 -2.52 -22.77
CA PRO A 40 1.51 -1.56 -21.70
C PRO A 40 2.62 -2.14 -20.82
N ALA A 41 3.63 -1.34 -20.49
CA ALA A 41 4.63 -1.74 -19.51
C ALA A 41 3.90 -2.23 -18.26
N ALA A 42 4.19 -3.45 -17.82
CA ALA A 42 3.54 -4.04 -16.66
C ALA A 42 3.81 -3.12 -15.47
N LEU A 43 2.78 -2.41 -15.00
CA LEU A 43 2.84 -1.63 -13.78
C LEU A 43 2.83 -2.65 -12.64
N ASN A 44 4.00 -2.89 -12.05
CA ASN A 44 4.14 -3.85 -10.97
C ASN A 44 3.57 -3.23 -9.69
N SER A 45 2.42 -3.73 -9.24
CA SER A 45 1.91 -3.44 -7.90
C SER A 45 2.95 -3.84 -6.86
N THR A 46 3.21 -2.96 -5.91
CA THR A 46 4.12 -3.25 -4.80
C THR A 46 3.41 -4.18 -3.80
N TYR A 47 3.99 -5.35 -3.53
CA TYR A 47 3.48 -6.22 -2.48
C TYR A 47 3.95 -5.72 -1.11
N SER A 48 2.99 -5.47 -0.20
CA SER A 48 3.24 -4.89 1.13
C SER A 48 2.33 -5.48 2.20
N PRO A 49 2.62 -6.71 2.69
CA PRO A 49 1.77 -7.40 3.66
C PRO A 49 1.80 -6.76 5.05
N TYR A 50 0.75 -7.04 5.82
CA TYR A 50 0.76 -6.81 7.26
C TYR A 50 1.51 -7.92 7.98
N VAL A 51 2.36 -7.53 8.93
CA VAL A 51 3.14 -8.41 9.81
C VAL A 51 2.96 -7.98 11.26
N SER A 52 2.95 -8.92 12.18
CA SER A 52 2.95 -8.60 13.62
C SER A 52 4.23 -7.86 14.01
N ALA A 53 4.12 -6.84 14.83
CA ALA A 53 5.25 -6.13 15.39
C ALA A 53 6.03 -7.00 16.40
N THR A 54 5.31 -7.82 17.16
CA THR A 54 5.83 -8.56 18.31
C THR A 54 6.16 -10.02 18.00
N THR A 55 5.56 -10.60 16.95
CA THR A 55 5.71 -12.03 16.63
C THR A 55 6.14 -12.24 15.19
N ALA A 56 7.25 -12.96 14.99
CA ALA A 56 7.71 -13.35 13.65
C ALA A 56 6.93 -14.55 13.11
N SER A 57 6.68 -14.56 11.80
CA SER A 57 6.12 -15.71 11.08
C SER A 57 7.08 -16.20 10.00
N PRO A 58 7.15 -17.52 9.76
CA PRO A 58 7.89 -18.08 8.63
C PRO A 58 7.41 -17.57 7.27
N THR A 59 6.16 -17.08 7.21
CA THR A 59 5.53 -16.56 5.99
C THR A 59 5.75 -15.07 5.77
N ASP A 60 6.40 -14.35 6.69
CA ASP A 60 6.60 -12.90 6.57
C ASP A 60 7.32 -12.49 5.28
N ALA A 61 8.36 -13.23 4.89
CA ALA A 61 9.18 -12.89 3.72
C ALA A 61 8.68 -13.52 2.41
N VAL A 62 7.62 -14.32 2.44
CA VAL A 62 7.07 -14.95 1.23
C VAL A 62 6.46 -13.87 0.34
N GLY A 63 6.67 -14.00 -0.97
CA GLY A 63 6.19 -13.00 -1.94
C GLY A 63 7.14 -11.81 -2.11
N PHE A 64 8.31 -11.82 -1.49
CA PHE A 64 9.33 -10.78 -1.58
C PHE A 64 8.77 -9.37 -1.33
N PRO A 65 8.26 -9.07 -0.13
CA PRO A 65 7.69 -7.78 0.18
C PRO A 65 8.67 -6.62 -0.07
N ALA A 66 8.20 -5.56 -0.73
CA ALA A 66 8.96 -4.32 -0.85
C ALA A 66 8.78 -3.40 0.36
N VAL A 67 7.65 -3.55 1.07
CA VAL A 67 7.32 -2.81 2.30
C VAL A 67 6.58 -3.76 3.23
N TYR A 68 6.91 -3.75 4.51
CA TYR A 68 6.15 -4.43 5.56
C TYR A 68 5.30 -3.42 6.33
N ASN A 69 4.00 -3.66 6.48
CA ASN A 69 3.14 -2.92 7.40
C ASN A 69 3.30 -3.55 8.80
N LEU A 70 4.04 -2.90 9.68
CA LEU A 70 4.33 -3.37 11.03
C LEU A 70 3.16 -3.00 11.95
N ALA A 71 2.31 -3.93 12.30
CA ALA A 71 1.04 -3.74 12.99
C ALA A 71 1.08 -4.28 14.41
N PHE A 72 0.51 -3.57 15.38
CA PHE A 72 0.04 -2.22 15.32
C PHE A 72 0.67 -1.37 16.42
N ALA A 73 0.88 -0.08 16.16
CA ALA A 73 1.18 0.89 17.20
C ALA A 73 -0.14 1.55 17.68
N VAL A 74 -0.46 1.39 18.95
CA VAL A 74 -1.73 1.82 19.57
C VAL A 74 -1.50 2.64 20.83
N ALA A 75 -2.55 3.23 21.38
CA ALA A 75 -2.48 3.93 22.67
C ALA A 75 -2.44 2.92 23.82
N HIS A 76 -1.54 3.13 24.76
CA HIS A 76 -1.53 2.40 26.04
C HIS A 76 -2.71 2.82 26.92
N GLY A 77 -3.72 1.98 26.98
CA GLY A 77 -4.94 2.26 27.73
C GLY A 77 -5.60 3.58 27.30
N THR A 78 -5.74 4.53 28.22
CA THR A 78 -6.30 5.87 27.98
C THR A 78 -5.24 6.96 27.87
N THR A 79 -3.96 6.57 27.77
CA THR A 79 -2.84 7.54 27.75
C THR A 79 -2.41 7.86 26.34
N CYS A 80 -1.91 9.07 26.12
CA CYS A 80 -1.30 9.50 24.85
C CYS A 80 0.15 8.97 24.79
N ARG A 81 0.32 7.64 24.83
CA ARG A 81 1.61 6.97 24.74
C ARG A 81 1.47 5.79 23.78
N ALA A 82 2.32 5.73 22.77
CA ALA A 82 2.31 4.60 21.84
C ALA A 82 2.94 3.36 22.50
N VAL A 83 2.32 2.21 22.20
CA VAL A 83 2.83 0.86 22.49
C VAL A 83 2.59 -0.03 21.28
N TRP A 84 3.31 -1.13 21.16
CA TRP A 84 3.03 -2.17 20.18
C TRP A 84 2.00 -3.12 20.74
N ASP A 85 1.04 -3.48 19.91
CA ASP A 85 -0.13 -4.24 20.29
C ASP A 85 -0.75 -3.61 21.55
N ASP A 86 -1.10 -4.15 22.61
CA ASP A 86 -1.71 -3.46 23.74
C ASP A 86 -0.73 -2.99 24.82
N ASP A 87 0.43 -3.66 24.97
CA ASP A 87 1.28 -3.52 26.14
C ASP A 87 2.79 -3.44 25.87
N THR A 88 3.26 -3.90 24.72
CA THR A 88 4.71 -3.94 24.44
C THR A 88 5.27 -2.52 24.28
N ALA A 89 6.27 -2.18 25.05
CA ALA A 89 6.84 -0.84 25.03
C ALA A 89 7.30 -0.43 23.63
N ILE A 90 7.00 0.81 23.21
CA ILE A 90 7.34 1.27 21.87
C ILE A 90 8.85 1.19 21.57
N VAL A 91 9.67 1.29 22.60
CA VAL A 91 11.15 1.18 22.52
C VAL A 91 11.66 -0.24 22.76
N ASP A 92 10.78 -1.23 22.80
CA ASP A 92 11.14 -2.64 23.02
C ASP A 92 12.25 -3.08 22.06
N LYS A 93 13.22 -3.83 22.63
CA LYS A 93 14.40 -4.24 21.87
C LYS A 93 14.07 -5.30 20.83
N ASP A 94 13.22 -6.25 21.15
CA ASP A 94 12.92 -7.36 20.25
C ASP A 94 12.10 -6.86 19.05
N VAL A 95 11.20 -5.90 19.25
CA VAL A 95 10.47 -5.23 18.15
C VAL A 95 11.43 -4.41 17.27
N LYS A 96 12.39 -3.70 17.87
CA LYS A 96 13.43 -2.98 17.09
C LYS A 96 14.27 -3.95 16.26
N ASP A 97 14.71 -5.05 16.85
CA ASP A 97 15.51 -6.07 16.17
C ASP A 97 14.70 -6.74 15.05
N ARG A 98 13.41 -6.98 15.27
CA ARG A 98 12.48 -7.49 14.27
C ARG A 98 12.34 -6.50 13.10
N ALA A 99 12.06 -5.23 13.37
CA ALA A 99 11.96 -4.20 12.34
C ALA A 99 13.27 -4.07 11.53
N ALA A 100 14.43 -4.17 12.20
CA ALA A 100 15.72 -4.20 11.54
C ALA A 100 15.91 -5.49 10.70
N GLY A 101 15.43 -6.64 11.19
CA GLY A 101 15.45 -7.91 10.49
C GLY A 101 14.65 -7.88 9.20
N LEU A 102 13.45 -7.34 9.23
CA LEU A 102 12.57 -7.19 8.05
C LEU A 102 13.23 -6.33 6.95
N LYS A 103 14.03 -5.34 7.34
CA LYS A 103 14.74 -4.45 6.39
C LYS A 103 15.99 -5.10 5.76
N LYS A 104 16.47 -6.22 6.24
CA LYS A 104 17.69 -6.88 5.69
C LYS A 104 17.55 -7.33 4.24
N SER A 105 16.33 -7.57 3.77
CA SER A 105 16.04 -7.89 2.36
C SER A 105 16.05 -6.66 1.43
N GLY A 106 16.28 -5.46 1.95
CA GLY A 106 16.12 -4.20 1.22
C GLY A 106 14.70 -3.65 1.26
N ALA A 107 13.76 -4.34 1.92
CA ALA A 107 12.40 -3.87 2.11
C ALA A 107 12.35 -2.67 3.06
N ALA A 108 11.34 -1.80 2.88
CA ALA A 108 11.01 -0.78 3.86
C ALA A 108 10.09 -1.35 4.96
N VAL A 109 10.05 -0.66 6.10
CA VAL A 109 9.05 -0.88 7.15
C VAL A 109 8.18 0.36 7.24
N ARG A 110 6.87 0.15 7.26
CA ARG A 110 5.84 1.15 7.51
C ARG A 110 5.18 0.83 8.83
N VAL A 111 5.16 1.79 9.76
CA VAL A 111 4.42 1.61 11.02
C VAL A 111 2.95 1.77 10.75
N SER A 112 2.14 0.78 11.12
CA SER A 112 0.69 0.85 11.07
C SER A 112 0.13 1.21 12.44
N PHE A 113 -0.68 2.27 12.48
CA PHE A 113 -1.31 2.82 13.67
C PHE A 113 -2.80 2.51 13.67
N GLY A 114 -3.36 2.14 14.80
CA GLY A 114 -4.78 1.87 14.98
C GLY A 114 -5.14 0.40 14.82
N GLY A 115 -5.94 0.06 13.78
CA GLY A 115 -6.51 -1.28 13.61
C GLY A 115 -7.76 -1.51 14.45
N GLN A 116 -8.49 -2.60 14.18
CA GLN A 116 -9.80 -2.88 14.75
C GLN A 116 -9.79 -3.09 16.25
N ALA A 117 -8.80 -3.77 16.78
CA ALA A 117 -8.75 -4.17 18.20
C ALA A 117 -8.08 -3.13 19.10
N GLY A 118 -7.19 -2.30 18.56
CA GLY A 118 -6.41 -1.34 19.32
C GLY A 118 -7.13 0.00 19.54
N LYS A 119 -6.63 0.78 20.52
CA LYS A 119 -7.09 2.16 20.73
C LYS A 119 -6.24 3.10 19.90
N GLU A 120 -6.85 3.80 18.96
CA GLU A 120 -6.16 4.78 18.13
C GLU A 120 -5.72 6.00 18.96
N LEU A 121 -4.46 6.43 18.76
CA LEU A 121 -3.81 7.47 19.57
C LEU A 121 -4.54 8.82 19.52
N ALA A 122 -5.22 9.17 18.41
CA ALA A 122 -5.97 10.42 18.34
C ALA A 122 -7.19 10.46 19.28
N LEU A 123 -7.67 9.31 19.76
CA LEU A 123 -8.73 9.26 20.76
C LEU A 123 -8.24 9.59 22.16
N THR A 124 -6.94 9.42 22.44
CA THR A 124 -6.35 9.58 23.77
C THR A 124 -5.51 10.84 23.90
N CYS A 125 -4.80 11.24 22.83
CA CYS A 125 -4.03 12.47 22.82
C CYS A 125 -4.95 13.70 22.72
N LYS A 126 -4.65 14.72 23.50
CA LYS A 126 -5.50 15.92 23.58
C LYS A 126 -5.15 17.00 22.57
N THR A 127 -3.89 17.05 22.14
CA THR A 127 -3.41 18.08 21.20
C THR A 127 -2.69 17.44 20.01
N PRO A 128 -2.67 18.12 18.85
CA PRO A 128 -1.92 17.67 17.67
C PRO A 128 -0.43 17.48 17.95
N ALA A 129 0.18 18.32 18.77
CA ALA A 129 1.60 18.21 19.13
C ALA A 129 1.90 16.94 19.95
N GLN A 130 1.05 16.62 20.93
CA GLN A 130 1.18 15.36 21.70
C GLN A 130 1.01 14.14 20.80
N LEU A 131 0.03 14.18 19.90
CA LEU A 131 -0.24 13.09 18.96
C LEU A 131 0.91 12.91 17.96
N ALA A 132 1.46 14.01 17.43
CA ALA A 132 2.62 13.97 16.55
C ALA A 132 3.85 13.38 17.27
N ALA A 133 4.07 13.73 18.53
CA ALA A 133 5.15 13.15 19.34
C ALA A 133 4.96 11.64 19.55
N ALA A 134 3.73 11.19 19.82
CA ALA A 134 3.42 9.76 20.00
C ALA A 134 3.61 8.97 18.70
N TYR A 135 3.13 9.47 17.55
CA TYR A 135 3.38 8.87 16.26
C TYR A 135 4.88 8.86 15.91
N GLY A 136 5.56 9.99 16.15
CA GLY A 136 7.00 10.13 15.92
C GLY A 136 7.81 9.10 16.69
N SER A 137 7.47 8.84 17.97
CA SER A 137 8.19 7.87 18.80
C SER A 137 8.12 6.44 18.23
N ALA A 138 6.98 6.02 17.67
CA ALA A 138 6.84 4.71 17.04
C ALA A 138 7.63 4.62 15.72
N LEU A 139 7.57 5.67 14.90
CA LEU A 139 8.35 5.76 13.67
C LEU A 139 9.86 5.68 13.94
N ASP A 140 10.33 6.41 14.94
CA ASP A 140 11.74 6.42 15.34
C ASP A 140 12.19 5.06 15.89
N ALA A 141 11.34 4.43 16.72
CA ALA A 141 11.62 3.10 17.27
C ALA A 141 11.76 2.03 16.19
N ALA A 142 10.90 2.07 15.16
CA ALA A 142 10.97 1.16 14.02
C ALA A 142 12.00 1.59 12.95
N GLY A 143 12.56 2.80 13.05
CA GLY A 143 13.39 3.40 12.00
C GLY A 143 12.64 3.48 10.68
N ALA A 144 11.39 3.95 10.71
CA ALA A 144 10.47 3.98 9.57
C ALA A 144 10.28 5.41 9.03
N GLY A 145 10.33 5.53 7.70
CA GLY A 145 10.00 6.77 6.97
C GLY A 145 8.58 6.76 6.39
N GLU A 146 7.80 5.74 6.69
CA GLU A 146 6.43 5.55 6.21
C GLU A 146 5.50 5.24 7.37
N ALA A 147 4.31 5.84 7.35
CA ALA A 147 3.22 5.58 8.28
C ALA A 147 1.99 5.08 7.53
N ASP A 148 1.31 4.13 8.11
CA ASP A 148 -0.03 3.71 7.76
C ASP A 148 -0.96 4.04 8.93
N PHE A 149 -2.12 4.61 8.62
CA PHE A 149 -3.15 4.95 9.60
C PHE A 149 -4.38 4.12 9.28
N ASP A 150 -4.51 3.01 9.99
CA ASP A 150 -5.65 2.10 9.91
C ASP A 150 -6.72 2.57 10.88
N ILE A 151 -7.68 3.34 10.34
CA ILE A 151 -8.66 4.08 11.14
C ILE A 151 -10.03 3.46 10.99
N GLU A 152 -10.49 2.88 12.09
CA GLU A 152 -11.72 2.10 12.12
C GLU A 152 -12.66 2.52 13.28
N GLY A 153 -13.89 2.05 13.23
CA GLY A 153 -14.85 2.15 14.33
C GLY A 153 -15.01 3.56 14.90
N ALA A 154 -14.87 3.67 16.21
CA ALA A 154 -15.04 4.95 16.93
C ALA A 154 -14.04 6.02 16.52
N ALA A 155 -12.81 5.64 16.18
CA ALA A 155 -11.77 6.58 15.73
C ALA A 155 -12.08 7.22 14.38
N LEU A 156 -12.82 6.52 13.52
CA LEU A 156 -13.30 7.04 12.24
C LEU A 156 -14.54 7.92 12.39
N ALA A 157 -15.36 7.67 13.41
CA ALA A 157 -16.59 8.43 13.67
C ALA A 157 -16.37 9.74 14.45
N ASP A 158 -15.23 9.89 15.15
CA ASP A 158 -14.91 11.07 15.97
C ASP A 158 -14.29 12.19 15.12
N SER A 159 -15.08 13.23 14.84
CA SER A 159 -14.66 14.38 14.04
C SER A 159 -13.49 15.16 14.66
N ALA A 160 -13.42 15.24 16.00
CA ALA A 160 -12.32 15.90 16.68
C ALA A 160 -11.02 15.10 16.57
N ALA A 161 -11.12 13.76 16.59
CA ALA A 161 -9.99 12.87 16.32
C ALA A 161 -9.52 12.96 14.87
N LEU A 162 -10.44 13.07 13.90
CA LEU A 162 -10.08 13.28 12.48
C LEU A 162 -9.25 14.55 12.29
N THR A 163 -9.72 15.68 12.83
CA THR A 163 -8.99 16.96 12.76
C THR A 163 -7.63 16.87 13.44
N ARG A 164 -7.60 16.38 14.68
CA ARG A 164 -6.38 16.25 15.46
C ARG A 164 -5.34 15.38 14.79
N ARG A 165 -5.77 14.27 14.17
CA ARG A 165 -4.90 13.37 13.40
C ARG A 165 -4.33 14.07 12.18
N ALA A 166 -5.16 14.76 11.41
CA ALA A 166 -4.71 15.48 10.22
C ALA A 166 -3.66 16.55 10.58
N GLU A 167 -3.92 17.35 11.62
CA GLU A 167 -2.97 18.37 12.11
C GLU A 167 -1.66 17.74 12.61
N ALA A 168 -1.72 16.63 13.37
CA ALA A 168 -0.54 15.92 13.86
C ALA A 168 0.31 15.35 12.72
N ILE A 169 -0.31 14.76 11.72
CA ILE A 169 0.38 14.22 10.54
C ILE A 169 1.02 15.37 9.74
N ALA A 170 0.32 16.47 9.55
CA ALA A 170 0.87 17.65 8.88
C ALA A 170 2.09 18.25 9.63
N LEU A 171 2.06 18.23 10.98
CA LEU A 171 3.21 18.60 11.80
C LEU A 171 4.39 17.65 11.56
N LEU A 172 4.18 16.35 11.56
CA LEU A 172 5.23 15.36 11.28
C LEU A 172 5.82 15.53 9.89
N GLN A 173 4.99 15.78 8.87
CA GLN A 173 5.47 15.99 7.51
C GLN A 173 6.26 17.29 7.32
N LYS A 174 6.11 18.28 8.20
CA LYS A 174 6.98 19.46 8.25
C LYS A 174 8.33 19.16 8.89
N GLN A 175 8.40 18.17 9.77
CA GLN A 175 9.62 17.82 10.53
C GLN A 175 10.48 16.77 9.81
N ARG A 176 9.84 15.89 9.02
CA ARG A 176 10.49 14.77 8.34
C ARG A 176 9.84 14.45 7.00
N SER A 177 10.60 13.82 6.10
CA SER A 177 10.02 13.25 4.90
C SER A 177 9.23 12.00 5.27
N LEU A 178 7.91 12.14 5.46
CA LEU A 178 7.01 11.07 5.86
C LEU A 178 6.02 10.74 4.75
N LYS A 179 6.06 9.48 4.25
CA LYS A 179 5.01 8.95 3.39
C LYS A 179 3.84 8.49 4.26
N VAL A 180 2.64 8.88 3.87
CA VAL A 180 1.41 8.64 4.62
C VAL A 180 0.44 7.81 3.81
N THR A 181 0.03 6.68 4.38
CA THR A 181 -1.06 5.84 3.89
C THR A 181 -2.22 5.92 4.87
N PHE A 182 -3.45 5.97 4.38
CA PHE A 182 -4.65 5.73 5.17
C PHE A 182 -5.24 4.38 4.78
N THR A 183 -5.47 3.50 5.75
CA THR A 183 -6.16 2.23 5.58
C THR A 183 -7.58 2.38 6.10
N LEU A 184 -8.55 2.09 5.25
CA LEU A 184 -9.96 2.43 5.47
C LEU A 184 -10.89 1.30 5.05
N ALA A 185 -11.96 1.13 5.81
CA ALA A 185 -13.06 0.25 5.44
C ALA A 185 -13.71 0.70 4.12
N VAL A 186 -14.06 -0.28 3.30
CA VAL A 186 -14.71 -0.08 2.01
C VAL A 186 -15.89 -1.05 1.85
N MET A 187 -16.86 -0.65 1.06
CA MET A 187 -17.92 -1.54 0.57
C MET A 187 -17.70 -1.78 -0.93
N PRO A 188 -18.32 -2.78 -1.55
CA PRO A 188 -18.29 -2.92 -3.03
C PRO A 188 -18.77 -1.66 -3.77
N THR A 189 -19.47 -0.74 -3.09
CA THR A 189 -19.92 0.56 -3.58
C THR A 189 -18.92 1.71 -3.31
N GLY A 190 -17.77 1.42 -2.66
CA GLY A 190 -16.71 2.39 -2.37
C GLY A 190 -16.50 2.66 -0.88
N LEU A 191 -15.69 3.68 -0.60
CA LEU A 191 -15.39 4.16 0.75
C LEU A 191 -16.66 4.64 1.45
N THR A 192 -16.73 4.42 2.75
CA THR A 192 -17.82 4.92 3.59
C THR A 192 -17.82 6.46 3.64
N PRO A 193 -18.95 7.10 3.99
CA PRO A 193 -18.98 8.55 4.19
C PRO A 193 -17.94 9.03 5.23
N GLN A 194 -17.69 8.25 6.27
CA GLN A 194 -16.68 8.55 7.29
C GLN A 194 -15.26 8.46 6.73
N GLY A 195 -14.98 7.44 5.89
CA GLY A 195 -13.69 7.31 5.21
C GLY A 195 -13.40 8.49 4.27
N THR A 196 -14.40 8.92 3.50
CA THR A 196 -14.26 10.11 2.64
C THR A 196 -14.11 11.39 3.45
N ALA A 197 -14.79 11.53 4.59
CA ALA A 197 -14.64 12.66 5.51
C ALA A 197 -13.21 12.72 6.11
N LEU A 198 -12.63 11.58 6.48
CA LEU A 198 -11.24 11.51 6.93
C LEU A 198 -10.27 12.01 5.86
N LEU A 199 -10.39 11.53 4.62
CA LEU A 199 -9.54 11.95 3.51
C LEU A 199 -9.69 13.44 3.21
N LYS A 200 -10.93 13.95 3.27
CA LYS A 200 -11.20 15.40 3.14
C LYS A 200 -10.51 16.18 4.25
N SER A 201 -10.64 15.76 5.51
CA SER A 201 -9.96 16.40 6.64
C SER A 201 -8.44 16.41 6.46
N ALA A 202 -7.86 15.30 6.04
CA ALA A 202 -6.42 15.21 5.75
C ALA A 202 -6.00 16.24 4.68
N LYS A 203 -6.74 16.32 3.58
CA LYS A 203 -6.49 17.28 2.50
C LYS A 203 -6.62 18.73 2.99
N ASP A 204 -7.69 19.05 3.70
CA ASP A 204 -7.98 20.40 4.19
C ASP A 204 -6.91 20.92 5.16
N HIS A 205 -6.27 20.02 5.91
CA HIS A 205 -5.16 20.34 6.83
C HIS A 205 -3.76 20.19 6.19
N GLY A 206 -3.70 19.99 4.87
CA GLY A 206 -2.45 19.98 4.12
C GLY A 206 -1.61 18.70 4.26
N VAL A 207 -2.22 17.59 4.66
CA VAL A 207 -1.56 16.28 4.67
C VAL A 207 -1.29 15.84 3.23
N LYS A 208 -0.04 15.51 2.94
CA LYS A 208 0.35 14.86 1.67
C LYS A 208 0.07 13.37 1.78
N VAL A 209 -1.09 12.94 1.28
CA VAL A 209 -1.50 11.54 1.25
C VAL A 209 -0.75 10.83 0.13
N SER A 210 0.06 9.83 0.49
CA SER A 210 0.85 9.05 -0.49
C SER A 210 0.05 7.90 -1.06
N ALA A 211 -0.86 7.31 -0.27
CA ALA A 211 -1.78 6.28 -0.74
C ALA A 211 -2.99 6.16 0.17
N VAL A 212 -4.05 5.57 -0.38
CA VAL A 212 -5.22 5.09 0.35
C VAL A 212 -5.33 3.59 0.12
N ASN A 213 -5.25 2.83 1.20
CA ASN A 213 -5.37 1.39 1.20
C ASN A 213 -6.80 1.04 1.61
N ILE A 214 -7.47 0.19 0.86
CA ILE A 214 -8.85 -0.23 1.16
C ILE A 214 -8.87 -1.65 1.70
N MET A 215 -9.66 -1.87 2.74
CA MET A 215 -9.85 -3.19 3.35
C MET A 215 -10.97 -3.95 2.63
N THR A 216 -10.60 -4.83 1.68
CA THR A 216 -11.53 -5.62 0.88
C THR A 216 -11.91 -6.92 1.60
N MET A 217 -12.58 -6.77 2.74
CA MET A 217 -12.95 -7.83 3.69
C MET A 217 -14.11 -7.39 4.55
N ASN A 218 -14.80 -8.33 5.19
CA ASN A 218 -15.80 -8.09 6.23
C ASN A 218 -16.93 -7.12 5.81
N TYR A 219 -17.43 -7.27 4.59
CA TYR A 219 -18.46 -6.40 4.02
C TYR A 219 -19.85 -6.55 4.66
N GLY A 220 -20.11 -7.70 5.29
CA GLY A 220 -21.38 -8.04 5.91
C GLY A 220 -22.02 -9.30 5.31
N THR A 221 -22.90 -9.93 6.05
CA THR A 221 -23.49 -11.25 5.74
C THR A 221 -24.23 -11.34 4.40
N SER A 222 -24.53 -10.19 3.78
CA SER A 222 -25.16 -10.10 2.45
C SER A 222 -24.17 -10.21 1.30
N PHE A 223 -22.86 -10.23 1.56
CA PHE A 223 -21.79 -10.18 0.57
C PHE A 223 -20.96 -11.47 0.47
N GLY A 224 -21.56 -12.60 0.75
CA GLY A 224 -20.88 -13.88 0.51
C GLY A 224 -20.65 -14.14 -0.99
N GLY A 225 -19.90 -15.21 -1.30
CA GLY A 225 -19.61 -15.64 -2.66
C GLY A 225 -18.24 -15.18 -3.14
N ASP A 226 -18.16 -14.60 -4.33
CA ASP A 226 -16.90 -14.21 -4.98
C ASP A 226 -16.32 -12.92 -4.34
N MET A 227 -15.39 -13.11 -3.40
CA MET A 227 -14.76 -11.99 -2.69
C MET A 227 -13.80 -11.20 -3.59
N GLY A 228 -13.24 -11.82 -4.61
CA GLY A 228 -12.43 -11.14 -5.62
C GLY A 228 -13.25 -10.14 -6.44
N ASP A 229 -14.48 -10.52 -6.83
CA ASP A 229 -15.40 -9.60 -7.52
C ASP A 229 -15.82 -8.43 -6.62
N HIS A 230 -16.07 -8.67 -5.34
CA HIS A 230 -16.35 -7.60 -4.38
C HIS A 230 -15.15 -6.66 -4.23
N ALA A 231 -13.93 -7.18 -4.15
CA ALA A 231 -12.71 -6.39 -4.08
C ALA A 231 -12.49 -5.52 -5.34
N VAL A 232 -12.73 -6.09 -6.52
CA VAL A 232 -12.65 -5.36 -7.81
C VAL A 232 -13.66 -4.21 -7.87
N LYS A 233 -14.91 -4.46 -7.47
CA LYS A 233 -15.96 -3.43 -7.40
C LYS A 233 -15.59 -2.33 -6.40
N ALA A 234 -15.15 -2.71 -5.21
CA ALA A 234 -14.71 -1.78 -4.16
C ALA A 234 -13.56 -0.88 -4.63
N ALA A 235 -12.54 -1.47 -5.25
CA ALA A 235 -11.39 -0.73 -5.78
C ALA A 235 -11.78 0.22 -6.90
N THR A 236 -12.70 -0.20 -7.79
CA THR A 236 -13.21 0.66 -8.89
C THR A 236 -13.98 1.85 -8.35
N ALA A 237 -14.85 1.65 -7.36
CA ALA A 237 -15.62 2.72 -6.75
C ALA A 237 -14.73 3.66 -5.93
N ALA A 238 -13.81 3.12 -5.13
CA ALA A 238 -12.85 3.90 -4.36
C ALA A 238 -11.96 4.76 -5.25
N HIS A 239 -11.48 4.23 -6.38
CA HIS A 239 -10.71 5.01 -7.37
C HIS A 239 -11.43 6.30 -7.77
N GLY A 240 -12.72 6.23 -8.16
CA GLY A 240 -13.51 7.42 -8.51
C GLY A 240 -13.66 8.40 -7.35
N GLN A 241 -13.81 7.89 -6.12
CA GLN A 241 -13.88 8.73 -4.92
C GLN A 241 -12.55 9.43 -4.61
N LEU A 242 -11.41 8.76 -4.82
CA LEU A 242 -10.08 9.38 -4.65
C LEU A 242 -9.85 10.51 -5.64
N GLN A 243 -10.29 10.39 -6.89
CA GLN A 243 -10.26 11.49 -7.86
C GLN A 243 -11.05 12.70 -7.33
N GLN A 244 -12.27 12.47 -6.83
CA GLN A 244 -13.14 13.54 -6.34
C GLN A 244 -12.61 14.19 -5.06
N VAL A 245 -12.26 13.39 -4.05
CA VAL A 245 -11.90 13.89 -2.72
C VAL A 245 -10.49 14.48 -2.71
N LEU A 246 -9.52 13.79 -3.28
CA LEU A 246 -8.12 14.23 -3.27
C LEU A 246 -7.74 15.08 -4.48
N GLY A 247 -8.55 15.09 -5.54
CA GLY A 247 -8.28 15.82 -6.77
C GLY A 247 -7.21 15.15 -7.62
N LEU A 248 -7.15 13.82 -7.60
CA LEU A 248 -6.16 13.05 -8.34
C LEU A 248 -6.57 12.85 -9.81
N SER A 249 -5.59 12.77 -10.70
CA SER A 249 -5.83 12.27 -12.05
C SER A 249 -6.20 10.78 -12.02
N ASP A 250 -6.75 10.26 -13.13
CA ASP A 250 -7.09 8.85 -13.26
C ASP A 250 -5.91 7.93 -12.89
N THR A 251 -4.76 8.13 -13.53
CA THR A 251 -3.55 7.34 -13.28
C THR A 251 -3.04 7.51 -11.84
N ALA A 252 -3.03 8.73 -11.30
CA ALA A 252 -2.57 8.96 -9.93
C ALA A 252 -3.49 8.32 -8.89
N ALA A 253 -4.79 8.26 -9.15
CA ALA A 253 -5.75 7.60 -8.27
C ALA A 253 -5.55 6.07 -8.24
N TRP A 254 -5.28 5.43 -9.39
CA TRP A 254 -4.91 4.01 -9.42
C TRP A 254 -3.57 3.73 -8.74
N GLN A 255 -2.55 4.52 -9.02
CA GLN A 255 -1.22 4.37 -8.40
C GLN A 255 -1.23 4.68 -6.89
N GLY A 256 -2.10 5.58 -6.46
CA GLY A 256 -2.31 5.91 -5.05
C GLY A 256 -3.21 4.93 -4.30
N LEU A 257 -3.83 3.97 -4.99
CA LEU A 257 -4.70 2.96 -4.37
C LEU A 257 -3.89 1.75 -3.91
N GLY A 258 -4.20 1.26 -2.70
CA GLY A 258 -3.78 -0.03 -2.18
C GLY A 258 -5.01 -0.92 -1.92
N VAL A 259 -4.85 -2.21 -2.04
CA VAL A 259 -5.89 -3.20 -1.75
C VAL A 259 -5.33 -4.22 -0.76
N THR A 260 -6.00 -4.35 0.39
CA THR A 260 -5.69 -5.36 1.41
C THR A 260 -6.89 -6.28 1.56
N SER A 261 -6.68 -7.58 1.36
CA SER A 261 -7.72 -8.59 1.59
C SER A 261 -7.40 -9.43 2.83
N MET A 262 -8.42 -9.79 3.61
CA MET A 262 -8.28 -10.81 4.64
C MET A 262 -8.30 -12.17 3.99
N ILE A 263 -7.17 -12.87 4.04
CA ILE A 263 -6.99 -14.15 3.36
C ILE A 263 -7.74 -15.28 4.04
N GLY A 264 -8.37 -16.14 3.23
CA GLY A 264 -9.17 -17.25 3.73
C GLY A 264 -10.50 -16.83 4.33
N VAL A 265 -10.93 -17.54 5.36
CA VAL A 265 -12.20 -17.28 6.06
C VAL A 265 -12.13 -15.97 6.82
N ASN A 266 -13.07 -15.07 6.52
CA ASN A 266 -13.17 -13.75 7.13
C ASN A 266 -13.99 -13.79 8.43
N ASP A 267 -13.96 -12.70 9.23
CA ASP A 267 -14.71 -12.63 10.49
C ASP A 267 -16.22 -12.60 10.25
N VAL A 268 -16.65 -12.11 9.08
CA VAL A 268 -18.06 -12.16 8.68
C VAL A 268 -18.40 -13.52 8.08
N LYS A 269 -19.37 -14.18 8.67
CA LYS A 269 -19.83 -15.49 8.20
C LYS A 269 -20.27 -15.46 6.74
N GLY A 270 -19.73 -16.39 5.97
CA GLY A 270 -20.05 -16.54 4.54
C GLY A 270 -19.05 -15.82 3.61
N GLU A 271 -18.16 -15.04 4.16
CA GLU A 271 -17.05 -14.44 3.40
C GLU A 271 -15.81 -15.33 3.50
N THR A 272 -15.28 -15.76 2.35
CA THR A 272 -14.02 -16.51 2.26
C THR A 272 -13.26 -16.02 1.03
N PHE A 273 -12.12 -15.40 1.27
CA PHE A 273 -11.22 -14.95 0.20
C PHE A 273 -10.30 -16.11 -0.21
N THR A 274 -10.45 -16.60 -1.42
CA THR A 274 -9.77 -17.78 -1.95
C THR A 274 -8.48 -17.43 -2.69
N LEU A 275 -7.70 -18.45 -3.07
CA LEU A 275 -6.52 -18.26 -3.93
C LEU A 275 -6.91 -17.76 -5.33
N ASP A 276 -8.07 -18.17 -5.86
CA ASP A 276 -8.60 -17.67 -7.13
C ASP A 276 -8.99 -16.19 -7.04
N ASP A 277 -9.55 -15.77 -5.89
CA ASP A 277 -9.81 -14.35 -5.61
C ASP A 277 -8.50 -13.54 -5.58
N ALA A 278 -7.46 -14.09 -4.97
CA ALA A 278 -6.15 -13.43 -4.93
C ALA A 278 -5.55 -13.26 -6.34
N ALA A 279 -5.65 -14.28 -7.18
CA ALA A 279 -5.22 -14.23 -8.59
C ALA A 279 -6.02 -13.20 -9.39
N LYS A 280 -7.36 -13.15 -9.19
CA LYS A 280 -8.27 -12.17 -9.81
C LYS A 280 -7.92 -10.74 -9.40
N VAL A 281 -7.76 -10.48 -8.10
CA VAL A 281 -7.40 -9.15 -7.58
C VAL A 281 -6.03 -8.72 -8.11
N ARG A 282 -5.06 -9.63 -8.15
CA ARG A 282 -3.73 -9.33 -8.71
C ARG A 282 -3.81 -8.96 -10.19
N LYS A 283 -4.54 -9.75 -10.98
CA LYS A 283 -4.72 -9.45 -12.42
C LYS A 283 -5.34 -8.07 -12.60
N PHE A 284 -6.40 -7.78 -11.87
CA PHE A 284 -7.07 -6.48 -11.92
C PHE A 284 -6.12 -5.33 -11.53
N ALA A 285 -5.32 -5.54 -10.48
CA ALA A 285 -4.34 -4.55 -10.04
C ALA A 285 -3.29 -4.25 -11.13
N GLN A 286 -2.81 -5.28 -11.83
CA GLN A 286 -1.90 -5.12 -12.95
C GLN A 286 -2.55 -4.39 -14.13
N ASP A 287 -3.78 -4.77 -14.50
CA ASP A 287 -4.51 -4.17 -15.62
C ASP A 287 -4.80 -2.67 -15.38
N LYS A 288 -5.01 -2.26 -14.13
CA LYS A 288 -5.33 -0.88 -13.73
C LYS A 288 -4.13 -0.06 -13.27
N GLY A 289 -3.01 -0.68 -12.94
CA GLY A 289 -1.86 0.00 -12.35
C GLY A 289 -2.08 0.38 -10.90
N ILE A 290 -2.78 -0.46 -10.12
CA ILE A 290 -2.94 -0.26 -8.67
C ILE A 290 -1.57 -0.32 -8.01
N GLY A 291 -1.26 0.68 -7.18
CA GLY A 291 0.08 0.85 -6.62
C GLY A 291 0.48 -0.22 -5.63
N ARG A 292 -0.46 -0.82 -4.90
CA ARG A 292 -0.14 -1.75 -3.81
C ARG A 292 -1.14 -2.88 -3.69
N LEU A 293 -0.61 -4.08 -3.40
CA LEU A 293 -1.38 -5.23 -2.94
C LEU A 293 -0.86 -5.68 -1.59
N SER A 294 -1.78 -6.06 -0.72
CA SER A 294 -1.49 -6.47 0.66
C SER A 294 -2.42 -7.60 1.08
N LEU A 295 -2.07 -8.24 2.19
CA LEU A 295 -2.92 -9.21 2.87
C LEU A 295 -2.97 -8.95 4.38
N TRP A 296 -4.07 -9.27 4.99
CA TRP A 296 -4.27 -9.44 6.41
C TRP A 296 -4.32 -10.93 6.71
N VAL A 297 -3.31 -11.52 7.30
CA VAL A 297 -2.00 -11.08 7.73
C VAL A 297 -1.02 -12.27 7.53
N THR A 298 0.27 -12.04 7.44
CA THR A 298 1.23 -13.07 7.05
C THR A 298 1.15 -14.37 7.84
N TYR A 299 1.00 -14.32 9.16
CA TYR A 299 0.91 -15.53 9.99
C TYR A 299 -0.38 -16.34 9.78
N ARG A 300 -1.38 -15.78 9.08
CA ARG A 300 -2.57 -16.54 8.64
C ARG A 300 -2.34 -17.29 7.32
N ASP A 301 -1.26 -16.98 6.58
CA ASP A 301 -1.03 -17.52 5.24
C ASP A 301 -0.49 -18.97 5.30
N GLN A 302 -1.30 -19.82 5.91
CA GLN A 302 -1.11 -21.27 6.04
C GLN A 302 -2.44 -21.95 6.33
N LYS A 303 -2.52 -23.27 6.06
CA LYS A 303 -3.69 -24.06 6.44
C LYS A 303 -3.78 -24.27 7.94
N CYS A 304 -4.98 -24.51 8.43
CA CYS A 304 -5.20 -24.79 9.84
C CYS A 304 -4.68 -26.18 10.25
N GLY A 305 -4.08 -26.25 11.43
CA GLY A 305 -3.65 -27.50 12.05
C GLY A 305 -4.83 -28.34 12.57
N GLY A 306 -4.54 -29.59 12.95
CA GLY A 306 -5.52 -30.48 13.53
C GLY A 306 -6.16 -29.89 14.80
N GLY A 307 -7.47 -30.08 14.98
CA GLY A 307 -8.24 -29.59 16.14
C GLY A 307 -8.74 -28.15 16.02
N VAL A 308 -8.38 -27.42 14.97
CA VAL A 308 -8.88 -26.07 14.68
C VAL A 308 -10.06 -26.18 13.71
N ASN A 309 -11.14 -25.45 13.95
CA ASN A 309 -12.26 -25.37 13.00
C ASN A 309 -11.91 -24.43 11.84
N PRO A 310 -11.67 -24.94 10.63
CA PRO A 310 -11.27 -24.10 9.49
C PRO A 310 -12.44 -23.26 8.92
N ALA A 311 -13.68 -23.56 9.29
CA ALA A 311 -14.86 -22.85 8.79
C ALA A 311 -15.16 -21.54 9.56
N VAL A 312 -14.35 -21.23 10.56
CA VAL A 312 -14.44 -19.99 11.35
C VAL A 312 -13.11 -19.27 11.26
N ALA A 313 -13.14 -17.94 11.15
CA ALA A 313 -11.94 -17.14 11.11
C ALA A 313 -11.01 -17.46 12.31
N GLN A 314 -9.76 -17.71 11.99
CA GLN A 314 -8.73 -18.08 12.96
C GLN A 314 -7.62 -17.02 12.93
N ALA A 315 -7.02 -16.75 14.09
CA ALA A 315 -5.93 -15.79 14.16
C ALA A 315 -4.66 -16.31 13.43
N SER A 316 -4.42 -17.63 13.42
CA SER A 316 -3.14 -18.21 13.00
C SER A 316 -3.18 -19.02 11.71
N CYS A 317 -4.33 -19.09 11.02
CA CYS A 317 -4.46 -19.82 9.75
C CYS A 317 -5.61 -19.26 8.91
N SER A 318 -5.60 -19.55 7.60
CA SER A 318 -6.56 -18.99 6.65
C SER A 318 -7.92 -19.71 6.64
N GLY A 319 -7.97 -20.97 7.09
CA GLY A 319 -9.16 -21.83 6.91
C GLY A 319 -9.27 -22.44 5.50
N VAL A 320 -8.34 -22.12 4.60
CA VAL A 320 -8.26 -22.67 3.25
C VAL A 320 -7.20 -23.79 3.21
N ASP A 321 -7.43 -24.83 2.44
CA ASP A 321 -6.41 -25.86 2.19
C ASP A 321 -5.38 -25.31 1.21
N GLN A 322 -4.18 -25.06 1.72
CA GLN A 322 -3.12 -24.37 0.98
C GLN A 322 -1.72 -24.71 1.53
N GLU A 323 -0.71 -24.47 0.73
CA GLU A 323 0.68 -24.44 1.17
C GLU A 323 0.97 -23.11 1.92
N PRO A 324 1.88 -23.12 2.90
CA PRO A 324 2.29 -21.89 3.58
C PRO A 324 2.81 -20.84 2.58
N GLY A 325 2.31 -19.62 2.69
CA GLY A 325 2.65 -18.51 1.80
C GLY A 325 1.97 -18.53 0.43
N ALA A 326 0.94 -19.33 0.23
CA ALA A 326 0.26 -19.41 -1.07
C ALA A 326 -0.45 -18.12 -1.45
N PHE A 327 -1.09 -17.42 -0.53
CA PHE A 327 -1.71 -16.11 -0.80
C PHE A 327 -0.67 -15.03 -1.07
N ALA A 328 0.43 -15.02 -0.31
CA ALA A 328 1.53 -14.11 -0.57
C ALA A 328 2.07 -14.24 -1.99
N LYS A 329 2.30 -15.49 -2.45
CA LYS A 329 2.72 -15.77 -3.83
C LYS A 329 1.66 -15.36 -4.85
N ALA A 330 0.38 -15.68 -4.61
CA ALA A 330 -0.71 -15.32 -5.51
C ALA A 330 -0.83 -13.79 -5.69
N LEU A 331 -0.71 -13.01 -4.61
CA LEU A 331 -0.82 -11.55 -4.64
C LEU A 331 0.45 -10.86 -5.17
N SER A 332 1.65 -11.36 -4.84
CA SER A 332 2.91 -10.79 -5.33
C SER A 332 3.27 -11.23 -6.75
N GLY A 333 2.88 -12.45 -7.14
CA GLY A 333 3.23 -13.05 -8.41
C GLY A 333 4.62 -13.65 -8.47
N SER A 334 5.14 -14.01 -7.33
CA SER A 334 6.44 -14.67 -7.20
C SER A 334 6.34 -16.20 -7.32
#